data_119a17e08787daf320795a29541aa939
#
_entry.id   119a17e08787daf320795a29541aa939
#
_cell.length_a   1.000
_cell.length_b   1.000
_cell.length_c   1.000
_cell.angle_alpha   90.00
_cell.angle_beta   90.00
_cell.angle_gamma   90.00
#
_symmetry.space_group_name_H-M   'P 1'
#
loop_
_entity.id
_entity.type
_entity.pdbx_description
1 polymer ?
#
loop_
_entity_poly.entity_id
_entity_poly.type
_entity_poly.pdbx_seq_one_letter_code
_entity_poly.pdbx_strand_id
1 'polypeptide(L)'
;MPHTRPPRIEPTLPSNASPPMSDSASSSSSRSSALTGFGTRAVHAGQQPDPSTGAVMTPIYQTSTYAQEAPGQHKGHEYSRVSNPTRTALEGNLASLEGAEHGIAFSSGVAGIDAIMKSLRPGDHIVATDDL
;
A
#
# COMPACT_ATOMS: atom_id res chain seq x y z
N MET A 1 39.50 -39.00 31.55
CA MET A 1 38.05 -39.22 31.31
C MET A 1 37.64 -38.42 30.08
N PRO A 2 37.23 -39.03 28.98
CA PRO A 2 36.83 -38.28 27.79
C PRO A 2 35.43 -37.69 27.94
N HIS A 3 35.30 -36.38 27.76
CA HIS A 3 34.01 -35.66 27.69
C HIS A 3 33.27 -36.01 26.39
N THR A 4 32.24 -36.82 26.49
CA THR A 4 31.32 -37.05 25.40
C THR A 4 30.36 -35.86 25.27
N ARG A 5 30.40 -35.21 24.11
CA ARG A 5 29.50 -34.12 23.74
C ARG A 5 28.09 -34.71 23.53
N PRO A 6 27.01 -34.09 24.08
CA PRO A 6 25.65 -34.55 23.78
C PRO A 6 25.28 -34.38 22.34
N PRO A 7 24.37 -35.17 21.76
CA PRO A 7 23.95 -35.06 20.37
C PRO A 7 23.21 -33.73 20.16
N ARG A 8 23.52 -33.09 19.03
CA ARG A 8 22.84 -31.87 18.57
C ARG A 8 21.44 -32.27 18.06
N ILE A 9 20.41 -31.78 18.72
CA ILE A 9 19.02 -31.91 18.23
C ILE A 9 18.84 -30.86 17.14
N GLU A 10 18.73 -31.30 15.88
CA GLU A 10 18.31 -30.42 14.77
C GLU A 10 16.80 -30.20 14.87
N PRO A 11 16.32 -28.93 14.86
CA PRO A 11 14.89 -28.70 14.79
C PRO A 11 14.39 -29.09 13.40
N THR A 12 13.57 -30.13 13.32
CA THR A 12 12.78 -30.43 12.12
C THR A 12 11.72 -29.38 11.95
N LEU A 13 11.93 -28.46 10.99
CA LEU A 13 10.91 -27.53 10.54
C LEU A 13 9.77 -28.33 9.86
N PRO A 14 8.50 -28.08 10.17
CA PRO A 14 7.40 -28.70 9.44
C PRO A 14 7.46 -28.23 7.97
N SER A 15 7.42 -29.19 7.06
CA SER A 15 7.29 -28.98 5.62
C SER A 15 5.93 -28.31 5.35
N ASN A 16 5.93 -26.98 5.22
CA ASN A 16 4.75 -26.23 4.82
C ASN A 16 4.71 -26.22 3.29
N ALA A 17 4.26 -27.32 2.71
CA ALA A 17 3.95 -27.41 1.30
C ALA A 17 2.68 -26.57 1.04
N SER A 18 2.84 -25.34 0.59
CA SER A 18 1.73 -24.54 0.07
C SER A 18 1.17 -25.22 -1.19
N PRO A 19 -0.16 -25.33 -1.32
CA PRO A 19 -0.76 -25.84 -2.56
C PRO A 19 -0.44 -24.87 -3.72
N PRO A 20 -0.38 -25.38 -4.98
CA PRO A 20 -0.11 -24.54 -6.13
C PRO A 20 -1.22 -23.50 -6.27
N MET A 21 -0.85 -22.25 -6.30
CA MET A 21 -1.77 -21.14 -6.62
C MET A 21 -2.22 -21.29 -8.07
N SER A 22 -3.49 -21.65 -8.26
CA SER A 22 -4.14 -21.56 -9.55
C SER A 22 -4.24 -20.10 -9.96
N ASP A 23 -3.75 -19.80 -11.16
CA ASP A 23 -3.88 -18.50 -11.83
C ASP A 23 -5.37 -18.09 -11.92
N SER A 24 -5.78 -17.15 -11.05
CA SER A 24 -7.03 -16.41 -11.19
C SER A 24 -6.78 -14.89 -11.09
N ALA A 25 -5.81 -14.40 -11.86
CA ALA A 25 -5.55 -12.99 -12.04
C ALA A 25 -6.40 -12.44 -13.19
N SER A 26 -7.73 -12.31 -13.02
CA SER A 26 -8.55 -11.60 -13.99
C SER A 26 -9.94 -11.17 -13.48
N SER A 27 -10.05 -10.65 -12.23
CA SER A 27 -11.33 -10.10 -11.79
C SER A 27 -11.28 -8.87 -10.87
N SER A 28 -10.12 -8.22 -10.69
CA SER A 28 -10.02 -7.07 -9.79
C SER A 28 -10.41 -5.73 -10.44
N SER A 29 -10.49 -5.63 -11.77
CA SER A 29 -10.82 -4.37 -12.44
C SER A 29 -12.34 -4.05 -12.53
N SER A 30 -13.22 -5.03 -12.25
CA SER A 30 -14.67 -4.86 -12.46
C SER A 30 -15.44 -4.32 -11.24
N ARG A 31 -14.85 -4.26 -10.05
CA ARG A 31 -15.55 -3.78 -8.85
C ARG A 31 -15.50 -2.27 -8.67
N SER A 32 -14.53 -1.59 -9.24
CA SER A 32 -14.39 -0.13 -9.13
C SER A 32 -15.54 0.63 -9.81
N SER A 33 -16.11 0.07 -10.87
CA SER A 33 -17.22 0.71 -11.60
C SER A 33 -18.60 0.62 -10.93
N ALA A 34 -18.74 -0.20 -9.90
CA ALA A 34 -20.02 -0.40 -9.19
C ALA A 34 -20.27 0.59 -8.05
N LEU A 35 -19.29 1.38 -7.63
CA LEU A 35 -19.43 2.35 -6.54
C LEU A 35 -19.86 3.72 -7.10
N THR A 36 -21.17 3.90 -7.34
CA THR A 36 -21.72 5.11 -8.00
C THR A 36 -22.03 6.25 -7.05
N GLY A 37 -22.47 5.98 -5.79
CA GLY A 37 -22.84 6.99 -4.80
C GLY A 37 -21.64 7.55 -4.03
N PHE A 38 -21.63 8.87 -3.77
CA PHE A 38 -20.58 9.50 -2.94
C PHE A 38 -20.40 8.82 -1.57
N GLY A 39 -21.51 8.60 -0.84
CA GLY A 39 -21.47 7.94 0.48
C GLY A 39 -20.91 6.52 0.41
N THR A 40 -21.26 5.75 -0.62
CA THR A 40 -20.73 4.40 -0.83
C THR A 40 -19.22 4.45 -1.10
N ARG A 41 -18.76 5.38 -1.93
CA ARG A 41 -17.35 5.59 -2.21
C ARG A 41 -16.57 6.03 -0.97
N ALA A 42 -17.13 6.94 -0.17
CA ALA A 42 -16.50 7.41 1.07
C ALA A 42 -16.18 6.26 2.05
N VAL A 43 -17.05 5.24 2.08
CA VAL A 43 -16.89 4.09 2.99
C VAL A 43 -16.02 2.97 2.39
N HIS A 44 -16.13 2.71 1.09
CA HIS A 44 -15.60 1.48 0.48
C HIS A 44 -14.46 1.68 -0.52
N ALA A 45 -14.35 2.85 -1.16
CA ALA A 45 -13.31 3.05 -2.17
C ALA A 45 -11.90 3.03 -1.55
N GLY A 46 -10.94 2.46 -2.27
CA GLY A 46 -9.56 2.34 -1.80
C GLY A 46 -9.34 1.29 -0.72
N GLN A 47 -10.40 0.66 -0.21
CA GLN A 47 -10.33 -0.33 0.85
C GLN A 47 -10.76 -1.71 0.32
N GLN A 48 -9.83 -2.65 0.31
CA GLN A 48 -10.10 -4.06 0.07
C GLN A 48 -9.94 -4.83 1.39
N PRO A 49 -10.72 -5.87 1.65
CA PRO A 49 -10.49 -6.72 2.81
C PRO A 49 -9.04 -7.23 2.83
N ASP A 50 -8.41 -7.16 4.01
CA ASP A 50 -7.03 -7.61 4.19
C ASP A 50 -6.89 -9.08 3.82
N PRO A 51 -6.00 -9.46 2.89
CA PRO A 51 -5.90 -10.83 2.38
C PRO A 51 -5.39 -11.82 3.42
N SER A 52 -4.73 -11.35 4.48
CA SER A 52 -4.17 -12.22 5.52
C SER A 52 -5.15 -12.50 6.66
N THR A 53 -6.04 -11.56 6.97
CA THR A 53 -6.96 -11.64 8.11
C THR A 53 -8.44 -11.56 7.73
N GLY A 54 -8.75 -11.09 6.52
CA GLY A 54 -10.11 -10.77 6.11
C GLY A 54 -10.68 -9.51 6.75
N ALA A 55 -9.86 -8.68 7.40
CA ALA A 55 -10.30 -7.43 8.01
C ALA A 55 -10.92 -6.51 6.96
N VAL A 56 -12.15 -6.06 7.20
CA VAL A 56 -12.91 -5.22 6.26
C VAL A 56 -12.37 -3.79 6.23
N MET A 57 -11.98 -3.26 7.39
CA MET A 57 -11.30 -1.96 7.48
C MET A 57 -9.81 -2.14 7.27
N THR A 58 -9.19 -1.22 6.56
CA THR A 58 -7.75 -1.26 6.33
C THR A 58 -6.99 -1.24 7.66
N PRO A 59 -6.15 -2.25 7.96
CA PRO A 59 -5.31 -2.24 9.15
C PRO A 59 -4.35 -1.05 9.18
N ILE A 60 -3.98 -0.62 10.40
CA ILE A 60 -2.94 0.41 10.57
C ILE A 60 -1.58 -0.25 10.53
N TYR A 61 -0.84 -0.04 9.46
CA TYR A 61 0.51 -0.58 9.28
C TYR A 61 1.55 0.39 9.86
N GLN A 62 1.88 0.22 11.13
CA GLN A 62 2.93 0.97 11.83
C GLN A 62 4.30 0.30 11.64
N THR A 63 4.78 0.28 10.41
CA THR A 63 6.08 -0.31 10.09
C THR A 63 6.87 0.60 9.16
N SER A 64 8.19 0.54 9.22
CA SER A 64 9.06 1.26 8.28
C SER A 64 9.47 0.40 7.09
N THR A 65 9.69 -0.90 7.31
CA THR A 65 10.27 -1.81 6.31
C THR A 65 9.41 -3.05 6.14
N TYR A 66 9.49 -3.64 4.95
CA TYR A 66 8.77 -4.87 4.59
C TYR A 66 9.78 -5.93 4.16
N ALA A 67 9.53 -7.19 4.51
CA ALA A 67 10.37 -8.30 4.08
C ALA A 67 10.30 -8.48 2.56
N GLN A 68 11.45 -8.70 1.96
CA GLN A 68 11.59 -9.03 0.54
C GLN A 68 12.10 -10.47 0.41
N GLU A 69 11.67 -11.17 -0.63
CA GLU A 69 12.14 -12.53 -0.93
C GLU A 69 13.54 -12.50 -1.54
N ALA A 70 13.84 -11.45 -2.31
CA ALA A 70 15.16 -11.14 -2.87
C ALA A 70 15.24 -9.63 -3.13
N PRO A 71 16.40 -9.05 -3.42
CA PRO A 71 16.53 -7.64 -3.77
C PRO A 71 15.57 -7.23 -4.89
N GLY A 72 14.67 -6.27 -4.58
CA GLY A 72 13.62 -5.80 -5.50
C GLY A 72 12.40 -6.73 -5.65
N GLN A 73 12.35 -7.87 -4.95
CA GLN A 73 11.20 -8.79 -4.97
C GLN A 73 10.37 -8.62 -3.71
N HIS A 74 9.50 -7.63 -3.70
CA HIS A 74 8.59 -7.30 -2.60
C HIS A 74 7.12 -7.61 -2.94
N LYS A 75 6.28 -7.72 -1.91
CA LYS A 75 4.82 -8.02 -2.02
C LYS A 75 3.96 -6.76 -2.24
N GLY A 76 4.49 -5.75 -2.94
CA GLY A 76 3.80 -4.48 -3.21
C GLY A 76 4.37 -3.29 -2.42
N HIS A 77 4.91 -3.53 -1.23
CA HIS A 77 5.50 -2.48 -0.39
C HIS A 77 6.91 -2.90 0.04
N GLU A 78 7.84 -1.95 0.08
CA GLU A 78 9.22 -2.18 0.49
C GLU A 78 9.64 -1.29 1.67
N TYR A 79 9.19 -0.05 1.68
CA TYR A 79 9.51 0.93 2.70
C TYR A 79 8.41 1.98 2.82
N SER A 80 7.98 2.31 4.05
CA SER A 80 6.81 3.15 4.31
C SER A 80 6.93 4.59 3.81
N ARG A 81 8.14 5.14 3.67
CA ARG A 81 8.34 6.46 3.05
C ARG A 81 7.93 6.44 1.56
N VAL A 82 8.17 5.33 0.86
CA VAL A 82 7.80 5.16 -0.54
C VAL A 82 6.32 4.79 -0.65
N SER A 83 5.89 3.72 0.03
CA SER A 83 4.50 3.25 0.03
C SER A 83 4.15 2.56 1.34
N ASN A 84 2.88 2.69 1.75
CA ASN A 84 2.35 2.04 2.95
C ASN A 84 0.88 1.67 2.70
N PRO A 85 0.41 0.45 3.04
CA PRO A 85 -0.96 0.02 2.75
C PRO A 85 -2.03 0.95 3.31
N THR A 86 -1.85 1.47 4.53
CA THR A 86 -2.80 2.41 5.15
C THR A 86 -2.87 3.73 4.38
N ARG A 87 -1.72 4.27 3.96
CA ARG A 87 -1.68 5.48 3.14
C ARG A 87 -2.26 5.24 1.75
N THR A 88 -1.96 4.13 1.13
CA THR A 88 -2.49 3.76 -0.20
C THR A 88 -4.02 3.67 -0.18
N ALA A 89 -4.61 3.13 0.89
CA ALA A 89 -6.07 3.08 1.05
C ALA A 89 -6.68 4.50 1.12
N LEU A 90 -6.06 5.43 1.87
CA LEU A 90 -6.47 6.83 1.93
C LEU A 90 -6.37 7.51 0.57
N GLU A 91 -5.23 7.36 -0.11
CA GLU A 91 -4.98 7.94 -1.44
C GLU A 91 -6.01 7.46 -2.46
N GLY A 92 -6.29 6.16 -2.49
CA GLY A 92 -7.31 5.57 -3.36
C GLY A 92 -8.73 6.02 -3.03
N ASN A 93 -9.07 6.19 -1.76
CA ASN A 93 -10.37 6.70 -1.34
C ASN A 93 -10.58 8.14 -1.80
N LEU A 94 -9.63 9.04 -1.51
CA LEU A 94 -9.70 10.45 -1.90
C LEU A 94 -9.72 10.60 -3.43
N ALA A 95 -8.88 9.87 -4.16
CA ALA A 95 -8.91 9.87 -5.62
C ALA A 95 -10.32 9.51 -6.15
N SER A 96 -10.94 8.47 -5.59
CA SER A 96 -12.29 8.06 -5.96
C SER A 96 -13.33 9.14 -5.67
N LEU A 97 -13.25 9.82 -4.54
CA LEU A 97 -14.21 10.87 -4.15
C LEU A 97 -14.11 12.09 -5.06
N GLU A 98 -12.89 12.48 -5.42
CA GLU A 98 -12.60 13.61 -6.31
C GLU A 98 -12.77 13.26 -7.81
N GLY A 99 -13.05 12.00 -8.15
CA GLY A 99 -13.13 11.54 -9.53
C GLY A 99 -11.79 11.56 -10.25
N ALA A 100 -10.69 11.52 -9.50
CA ALA A 100 -9.33 11.48 -10.00
C ALA A 100 -8.83 10.03 -10.17
N GLU A 101 -7.85 9.85 -11.05
CA GLU A 101 -7.18 8.56 -11.24
C GLU A 101 -6.20 8.26 -10.09
N HIS A 102 -5.54 9.29 -9.56
CA HIS A 102 -4.52 9.19 -8.52
C HIS A 102 -4.77 10.16 -7.38
N GLY A 103 -4.49 9.73 -6.16
CA GLY A 103 -4.36 10.56 -4.97
C GLY A 103 -2.95 10.40 -4.40
N ILE A 104 -2.35 11.48 -3.93
CA ILE A 104 -1.01 11.46 -3.32
C ILE A 104 -1.06 12.22 -2.01
N ALA A 105 -0.77 11.54 -0.91
CA ALA A 105 -0.75 12.13 0.42
C ALA A 105 0.64 12.66 0.78
N PHE A 106 0.68 13.88 1.30
CA PHE A 106 1.88 14.54 1.79
C PHE A 106 1.81 14.76 3.30
N SER A 107 2.95 14.96 3.94
CA SER A 107 3.05 15.22 5.38
C SER A 107 2.52 16.61 5.79
N SER A 108 2.35 17.53 4.84
CA SER A 108 1.80 18.87 5.04
C SER A 108 1.27 19.45 3.72
N GLY A 109 0.39 20.46 3.82
CA GLY A 109 -0.08 21.20 2.65
C GLY A 109 1.05 21.86 1.86
N VAL A 110 2.01 22.45 2.56
CA VAL A 110 3.20 23.07 1.93
C VAL A 110 4.00 22.04 1.13
N ALA A 111 4.14 20.79 1.63
CA ALA A 111 4.84 19.73 0.88
C ALA A 111 4.10 19.37 -0.40
N GLY A 112 2.77 19.38 -0.38
CA GLY A 112 1.95 19.17 -1.58
C GLY A 112 2.10 20.29 -2.60
N ILE A 113 2.04 21.55 -2.14
CA ILE A 113 2.26 22.74 -2.96
C ILE A 113 3.66 22.71 -3.59
N ASP A 114 4.70 22.43 -2.80
CA ASP A 114 6.08 22.36 -3.27
C ASP A 114 6.24 21.28 -4.38
N ALA A 115 5.59 20.13 -4.22
CA ALA A 115 5.60 19.07 -5.24
C ALA A 115 4.97 19.54 -6.57
N ILE A 116 3.86 20.30 -6.50
CA ILE A 116 3.21 20.89 -7.68
C ILE A 116 4.16 21.92 -8.32
N MET A 117 4.74 22.81 -7.52
CA MET A 117 5.67 23.83 -8.03
C MET A 117 6.88 23.20 -8.75
N LYS A 118 7.41 22.10 -8.25
CA LYS A 118 8.52 21.39 -8.88
C LYS A 118 8.18 20.70 -10.20
N SER A 119 6.91 20.53 -10.52
CA SER A 119 6.47 20.01 -11.82
C SER A 119 6.45 21.07 -12.93
N LEU A 120 6.51 22.36 -12.54
CA LEU A 120 6.46 23.48 -13.45
C LEU A 120 7.83 23.80 -14.05
N ARG A 121 7.82 24.49 -15.20
CA ARG A 121 9.03 24.90 -15.91
C ARG A 121 9.17 26.42 -15.89
N PRO A 122 10.38 26.96 -16.07
CA PRO A 122 10.57 28.39 -16.25
C PRO A 122 9.72 28.93 -17.42
N GLY A 123 8.88 29.92 -17.12
CA GLY A 123 7.94 30.51 -18.08
C GLY A 123 6.49 30.03 -17.95
N ASP A 124 6.23 29.00 -17.15
CA ASP A 124 4.85 28.60 -16.83
C ASP A 124 4.15 29.69 -16.00
N HIS A 125 2.85 29.85 -16.24
CA HIS A 125 2.04 30.86 -15.57
C HIS A 125 1.20 30.23 -14.46
N ILE A 126 1.28 30.79 -13.26
CA ILE A 126 0.54 30.34 -12.07
C ILE A 126 -0.50 31.39 -11.72
N VAL A 127 -1.71 30.96 -11.45
CA VAL A 127 -2.77 31.79 -10.85
C VAL A 127 -3.06 31.21 -9.47
N ALA A 128 -2.91 32.01 -8.44
CA ALA A 128 -3.12 31.61 -7.04
C ALA A 128 -3.91 32.72 -6.32
N THR A 129 -4.52 32.35 -5.18
CA THR A 129 -5.08 33.32 -4.25
C THR A 129 -3.94 34.06 -3.56
N ASP A 130 -4.22 35.26 -3.03
CA ASP A 130 -3.27 36.07 -2.28
C ASP A 130 -3.11 35.64 -0.81
N ASP A 131 -4.01 34.76 -0.35
CA ASP A 131 -4.04 34.19 1.01
C ASP A 131 -3.45 32.77 1.10
N LEU A 132 -2.43 32.46 0.29
CA LEU A 132 -1.75 31.17 0.31
C LEU A 132 -0.64 31.09 1.35
#